data_b8861ebfe0c4485af25c8b4585941042
#
_entry.id   b8861ebfe0c4485af25c8b4585941042
#
_cell.length_a   1.000
_cell.length_b   1.000
_cell.length_c   1.000
_cell.angle_alpha   90.00
_cell.angle_beta   90.00
_cell.angle_gamma   90.00
#
_symmetry.space_group_name_H-M   'P 1'
#
loop_
_entity.id
_entity.type
_entity.pdbx_description
1 polymer ?
#
loop_
_entity_poly.entity_id
_entity_poly.type
_entity_poly.pdbx_seq_one_letter_code
_entity_poly.pdbx_strand_id
1 'polypeptide(L)'
;PLYSSAASDVYKRQLVERGHRVLTMSDGNGWHDAPRDIDLRRDGRWGKLGGLRVVWQLLRHLPQLCGNDVVQIHNYQFVPLMYRWNTLLLRFLKLTNRRVVKGCFGDDPQIFRRQAQGVPAYSDTYWSGQLQNADQHRDRIAEVVEHGAEASWRKTTSMADAIVACLYEYWLDYNEPPYAAKLHYIPLPMECEEMVRWCDGEMVKCVGNDAPSHPLTILIGLQPKRDFMKGAMKIAAFVEEVARRHPGKVQIKYVEGVPYDEYMHLLAEADVLVDQLYSYTPSMNSLAAMARGTVVIGGGEEEYYEFIGEDTLRPIINVRPDVPDEENITAIERALFTDGMLERMAQESIQFVHKYHDYRLVAKQYEQLYYSL
;
A
#
# COMPACT_ATOMS: atom_id res chain seq x y z
N PRO A 1 6.54 5.59 -4.95
CA PRO A 1 5.55 4.65 -4.44
C PRO A 1 4.18 5.33 -4.39
N LEU A 2 3.19 4.71 -5.04
CA LEU A 2 1.83 5.24 -5.22
C LEU A 2 1.00 5.32 -3.91
N TYR A 3 1.51 4.78 -2.81
CA TYR A 3 0.72 4.53 -1.60
C TYR A 3 0.93 5.53 -0.47
N SER A 4 2.07 6.19 -0.41
CA SER A 4 2.41 7.00 0.77
C SER A 4 1.67 8.34 0.86
N SER A 5 1.34 8.97 -0.27
CA SER A 5 0.69 10.28 -0.25
C SER A 5 -0.81 10.20 0.09
N ALA A 6 -1.55 9.24 -0.48
CA ALA A 6 -2.97 9.06 -0.19
C ALA A 6 -3.19 8.64 1.27
N ALA A 7 -2.46 7.64 1.76
CA ALA A 7 -2.55 7.20 3.14
C ALA A 7 -2.22 8.30 4.14
N SER A 8 -1.21 9.13 3.86
CA SER A 8 -0.82 10.21 4.78
C SER A 8 -1.84 11.34 4.89
N ASP A 9 -2.60 11.61 3.84
CA ASP A 9 -3.66 12.63 3.88
C ASP A 9 -4.85 12.17 4.73
N VAL A 10 -5.17 10.90 4.66
CA VAL A 10 -6.29 10.31 5.41
C VAL A 10 -6.09 10.43 6.93
N TYR A 11 -4.93 10.01 7.48
CA TYR A 11 -4.71 10.15 8.91
C TYR A 11 -4.33 11.57 9.35
N LYS A 12 -3.81 12.43 8.43
CA LYS A 12 -3.57 13.86 8.70
C LYS A 12 -4.83 14.56 9.20
N ARG A 13 -5.95 14.40 8.48
CA ARG A 13 -7.23 15.02 8.87
C ARG A 13 -7.62 14.64 10.30
N GLN A 14 -7.49 13.37 10.63
CA GLN A 14 -7.82 12.90 11.97
C GLN A 14 -6.89 13.44 13.06
N LEU A 15 -5.60 13.55 12.80
CA LEU A 15 -4.68 14.17 13.75
C LEU A 15 -5.03 15.64 13.97
N VAL A 16 -5.42 16.37 12.92
CA VAL A 16 -5.88 17.77 13.03
C VAL A 16 -7.18 17.87 13.83
N GLU A 17 -8.16 17.00 13.59
CA GLU A 17 -9.42 16.94 14.36
C GLU A 17 -9.19 16.60 15.84
N ARG A 18 -8.13 15.86 16.16
CA ARG A 18 -7.68 15.54 17.51
C ARG A 18 -6.86 16.65 18.18
N GLY A 19 -6.71 17.81 17.50
CA GLY A 19 -6.05 19.00 18.02
C GLY A 19 -4.56 19.12 17.72
N HIS A 20 -3.99 18.25 16.89
CA HIS A 20 -2.59 18.34 16.48
C HIS A 20 -2.42 19.35 15.34
N ARG A 21 -1.31 20.07 15.35
CA ARG A 21 -0.87 20.87 14.21
C ARG A 21 -0.02 19.98 13.28
N VAL A 22 -0.52 19.71 12.09
CA VAL A 22 0.15 18.85 11.11
C VAL A 22 0.56 19.65 9.89
N LEU A 23 1.83 19.54 9.49
CA LEU A 23 2.39 20.13 8.29
C LEU A 23 2.80 19.00 7.33
N THR A 24 2.26 19.02 6.11
CA THR A 24 2.58 18.04 5.08
C THR A 24 3.45 18.62 3.98
N MET A 25 4.42 17.84 3.54
CA MET A 25 5.36 18.21 2.49
C MET A 25 5.58 17.03 1.54
N SER A 26 5.33 17.22 0.25
CA SER A 26 5.55 16.16 -0.75
C SER A 26 5.75 16.76 -2.16
N ASP A 27 6.27 15.94 -3.07
CA ASP A 27 6.37 16.24 -4.50
C ASP A 27 5.13 15.82 -5.31
N GLY A 28 4.12 15.25 -4.62
CA GLY A 28 2.86 14.85 -5.21
C GLY A 28 2.90 13.49 -5.91
N ASN A 29 1.72 13.05 -6.29
CA ASN A 29 1.50 11.84 -7.08
C ASN A 29 0.62 12.19 -8.28
N GLY A 30 1.03 11.77 -9.48
CA GLY A 30 0.34 12.13 -10.72
C GLY A 30 -1.04 11.47 -10.90
N TRP A 31 -1.36 10.41 -10.17
CA TRP A 31 -2.63 9.70 -10.30
C TRP A 31 -3.67 10.14 -9.25
N HIS A 32 -3.24 10.31 -8.00
CA HIS A 32 -4.05 10.89 -6.92
C HIS A 32 -3.23 11.96 -6.21
N ASP A 33 -3.48 13.22 -6.54
CA ASP A 33 -2.72 14.36 -6.05
C ASP A 33 -3.33 14.94 -4.78
N ALA A 34 -3.02 14.30 -3.63
CA ALA A 34 -3.51 14.72 -2.32
C ALA A 34 -3.06 16.15 -1.95
N PRO A 35 -3.89 16.93 -1.24
CA PRO A 35 -3.55 18.25 -0.74
C PRO A 35 -2.32 18.24 0.17
N ARG A 36 -1.43 19.23 0.02
CA ARG A 36 -0.21 19.38 0.81
C ARG A 36 0.06 20.86 1.15
N ASP A 37 0.70 21.08 2.26
CA ASP A 37 1.00 22.45 2.72
C ASP A 37 2.25 22.99 2.00
N ILE A 38 3.25 22.14 1.74
CA ILE A 38 4.48 22.49 1.02
C ILE A 38 4.62 21.62 -0.22
N ASP A 39 4.52 22.25 -1.39
CA ASP A 39 4.65 21.58 -2.69
C ASP A 39 6.13 21.55 -3.14
N LEU A 40 6.70 20.35 -3.20
CA LEU A 40 8.08 20.10 -3.63
C LEU A 40 8.17 19.61 -5.07
N ARG A 41 7.10 19.67 -5.87
CA ARG A 41 7.16 19.24 -7.28
C ARG A 41 8.28 19.92 -8.03
N ARG A 42 9.05 19.12 -8.76
CA ARG A 42 10.06 19.62 -9.70
C ARG A 42 9.36 19.99 -11.00
N ASP A 43 9.62 21.18 -11.50
CA ASP A 43 9.20 21.55 -12.86
C ASP A 43 10.14 20.83 -13.85
N GLY A 44 9.63 19.84 -14.57
CA GLY A 44 10.39 19.05 -15.55
C GLY A 44 10.97 19.87 -16.68
N ARG A 45 10.38 21.05 -16.98
CA ARG A 45 10.87 21.99 -18.01
C ARG A 45 12.26 22.57 -17.65
N TRP A 46 12.60 22.61 -16.37
CA TRP A 46 13.87 23.14 -15.87
C TRP A 46 14.97 22.09 -15.72
N GLY A 47 14.71 20.82 -16.07
CA GLY A 47 15.68 19.74 -15.99
C GLY A 47 16.41 19.70 -14.65
N LYS A 48 17.76 19.74 -14.68
CA LYS A 48 18.56 19.74 -13.45
C LYS A 48 18.32 20.96 -12.55
N LEU A 49 17.93 22.10 -13.11
CA LEU A 49 17.63 23.32 -12.35
C LEU A 49 16.30 23.22 -11.56
N GLY A 50 15.42 22.29 -11.90
CA GLY A 50 14.19 22.04 -11.14
C GLY A 50 14.43 21.72 -9.65
N GLY A 51 15.64 21.23 -9.30
CA GLY A 51 16.05 21.07 -7.90
C GLY A 51 16.20 22.37 -7.14
N LEU A 52 16.48 23.50 -7.79
CA LEU A 52 16.61 24.82 -7.15
C LEU A 52 15.25 25.28 -6.57
N ARG A 53 14.15 24.98 -7.24
CA ARG A 53 12.80 25.24 -6.69
C ARG A 53 12.57 24.48 -5.40
N VAL A 54 12.97 23.21 -5.34
CA VAL A 54 12.84 22.39 -4.13
C VAL A 54 13.65 23.00 -2.98
N VAL A 55 14.92 23.36 -3.25
CA VAL A 55 15.80 24.02 -2.26
C VAL A 55 15.19 25.35 -1.78
N TRP A 56 14.66 26.15 -2.70
CA TRP A 56 14.02 27.42 -2.35
C TRP A 56 12.77 27.21 -1.48
N GLN A 57 11.93 26.22 -1.79
CA GLN A 57 10.76 25.86 -0.98
C GLN A 57 11.19 25.42 0.42
N LEU A 58 12.21 24.60 0.55
CA LEU A 58 12.72 24.17 1.85
C LEU A 58 13.25 25.37 2.67
N LEU A 59 14.02 26.28 2.05
CA LEU A 59 14.55 27.45 2.72
C LEU A 59 13.44 28.43 3.15
N ARG A 60 12.44 28.67 2.29
CA ARG A 60 11.30 29.54 2.60
C ARG A 60 10.47 29.03 3.77
N HIS A 61 10.31 27.71 3.89
CA HIS A 61 9.52 27.08 4.95
C HIS A 61 10.36 26.57 6.15
N LEU A 62 11.65 26.91 6.18
CA LEU A 62 12.57 26.45 7.21
C LEU A 62 12.06 26.71 8.64
N PRO A 63 11.47 27.87 8.99
CA PRO A 63 10.92 28.10 10.32
C PRO A 63 9.81 27.11 10.70
N GLN A 64 9.02 26.65 9.75
CA GLN A 64 7.93 25.69 9.97
C GLN A 64 8.47 24.24 10.10
N LEU A 65 9.66 23.96 9.58
CA LEU A 65 10.31 22.67 9.67
C LEU A 65 11.09 22.48 10.99
N CYS A 66 11.17 23.49 11.84
CA CYS A 66 11.89 23.47 13.11
C CYS A 66 10.93 23.54 14.29
N GLY A 67 11.33 22.95 15.45
CA GLY A 67 10.59 23.04 16.69
C GLY A 67 9.35 22.14 16.75
N ASN A 68 9.24 21.15 15.87
CA ASN A 68 8.16 20.19 15.89
C ASN A 68 8.44 19.06 16.90
N ASP A 69 7.39 18.53 17.52
CA ASP A 69 7.53 17.38 18.43
C ASP A 69 7.93 16.13 17.66
N VAL A 70 7.34 15.91 16.48
CA VAL A 70 7.64 14.75 15.62
C VAL A 70 7.82 15.17 14.17
N VAL A 71 8.86 14.65 13.53
CA VAL A 71 9.05 14.67 12.08
C VAL A 71 8.94 13.24 11.57
N GLN A 72 7.96 12.98 10.72
CA GLN A 72 7.82 11.69 10.06
C GLN A 72 8.29 11.77 8.61
N ILE A 73 9.20 10.89 8.24
CA ILE A 73 9.65 10.69 6.86
C ILE A 73 9.13 9.36 6.33
N HIS A 74 8.67 9.34 5.07
CA HIS A 74 8.05 8.14 4.49
C HIS A 74 9.07 7.16 3.90
N ASN A 75 10.26 7.64 3.56
CA ASN A 75 11.35 6.79 3.04
C ASN A 75 12.69 7.50 3.27
N TYR A 76 13.81 6.85 2.95
CA TYR A 76 15.16 7.42 3.03
C TYR A 76 15.39 8.55 1.99
N GLN A 77 14.60 8.57 0.91
CA GLN A 77 14.51 9.68 -0.05
C GLN A 77 13.14 10.35 0.09
N PHE A 78 13.01 11.27 1.03
CA PHE A 78 11.76 11.92 1.39
C PHE A 78 11.58 13.31 0.74
N VAL A 79 12.62 13.83 0.07
CA VAL A 79 12.52 15.00 -0.81
C VAL A 79 13.15 14.67 -2.18
N PRO A 80 12.66 15.26 -3.29
CA PRO A 80 13.14 14.96 -4.64
C PRO A 80 14.51 15.61 -4.94
N LEU A 81 15.48 15.32 -4.08
CA LEU A 81 16.88 15.72 -4.17
C LEU A 81 17.79 14.49 -4.11
N MET A 82 19.07 14.65 -4.43
CA MET A 82 20.05 13.56 -4.31
C MET A 82 20.11 13.01 -2.88
N TYR A 83 20.40 11.72 -2.71
CA TYR A 83 20.45 11.01 -1.43
C TYR A 83 21.24 11.73 -0.33
N ARG A 84 22.43 12.29 -0.67
CA ARG A 84 23.23 13.06 0.28
C ARG A 84 22.51 14.28 0.88
N TRP A 85 21.66 14.94 0.09
CA TRP A 85 20.89 16.11 0.56
C TRP A 85 19.74 15.68 1.48
N ASN A 86 19.09 14.54 1.19
CA ASN A 86 18.13 13.94 2.10
C ASN A 86 18.78 13.64 3.47
N THR A 87 19.97 13.02 3.47
CA THR A 87 20.72 12.74 4.71
C THR A 87 21.08 14.03 5.47
N LEU A 88 21.53 15.08 4.79
CA LEU A 88 21.87 16.37 5.42
C LEU A 88 20.63 17.06 5.98
N LEU A 89 19.55 17.09 5.22
CA LEU A 89 18.27 17.64 5.68
C LEU A 89 17.75 16.89 6.91
N LEU A 90 17.82 15.56 6.91
CA LEU A 90 17.37 14.79 8.08
C LEU A 90 18.23 15.05 9.32
N ARG A 91 19.54 15.22 9.17
CA ARG A 91 20.42 15.65 10.28
C ARG A 91 19.97 16.98 10.86
N PHE A 92 19.69 17.95 9.99
CA PHE A 92 19.16 19.24 10.40
C PHE A 92 17.81 19.08 11.12
N LEU A 93 16.86 18.34 10.56
CA LEU A 93 15.56 18.08 11.17
C LEU A 93 15.70 17.36 12.53
N LYS A 94 16.61 16.41 12.66
CA LYS A 94 16.88 15.73 13.94
C LYS A 94 17.46 16.65 15.01
N LEU A 95 18.26 17.64 14.63
CA LEU A 95 18.83 18.63 15.55
C LEU A 95 17.83 19.70 15.98
N THR A 96 16.84 20.00 15.15
CA THR A 96 15.90 21.12 15.36
C THR A 96 14.51 20.68 15.81
N ASN A 97 14.24 19.37 15.88
CA ASN A 97 12.98 18.79 16.30
C ASN A 97 13.21 17.70 17.36
N ARG A 98 12.16 17.29 18.09
CA ARG A 98 12.33 16.37 19.23
C ARG A 98 12.53 14.93 18.79
N ARG A 99 11.69 14.42 17.88
CA ARG A 99 11.68 13.02 17.45
C ARG A 99 11.61 12.90 15.95
N VAL A 100 12.18 11.81 15.42
CA VAL A 100 12.11 11.43 14.01
C VAL A 100 11.53 10.04 13.90
N VAL A 101 10.46 9.89 13.13
CA VAL A 101 9.84 8.61 12.78
C VAL A 101 10.10 8.32 11.31
N LYS A 102 10.58 7.11 11.00
CA LYS A 102 10.78 6.65 9.62
C LYS A 102 9.70 5.66 9.24
N GLY A 103 8.96 5.92 8.16
CA GLY A 103 8.10 4.95 7.51
C GLY A 103 8.87 3.98 6.60
N CYS A 104 8.40 2.73 6.55
CA CYS A 104 8.78 1.72 5.58
C CYS A 104 7.58 1.50 4.66
N PHE A 105 7.42 2.40 3.67
CA PHE A 105 6.23 2.49 2.83
C PHE A 105 6.56 2.30 1.34
N GLY A 106 7.61 1.57 1.04
CA GLY A 106 8.06 1.27 -0.32
C GLY A 106 9.47 0.71 -0.32
N ASP A 107 9.97 0.45 -1.53
CA ASP A 107 11.27 -0.17 -1.75
C ASP A 107 12.41 0.57 -1.05
N ASP A 108 13.25 -0.20 -0.38
CA ASP A 108 14.49 0.28 0.19
C ASP A 108 15.56 -0.84 0.25
N PRO A 109 16.84 -0.51 0.51
CA PRO A 109 17.92 -1.50 0.54
C PRO A 109 17.72 -2.63 1.55
N GLN A 110 17.00 -2.41 2.66
CA GLN A 110 16.73 -3.43 3.66
C GLN A 110 15.76 -4.47 3.12
N ILE A 111 14.67 -4.00 2.52
CA ILE A 111 13.65 -4.84 1.92
C ILE A 111 14.28 -5.79 0.89
N PHE A 112 15.04 -5.27 -0.07
CA PHE A 112 15.68 -6.11 -1.08
C PHE A 112 16.72 -7.07 -0.49
N ARG A 113 17.44 -6.65 0.54
CA ARG A 113 18.42 -7.53 1.22
C ARG A 113 17.72 -8.70 1.90
N ARG A 114 16.59 -8.47 2.59
CA ARG A 114 15.82 -9.51 3.28
C ARG A 114 15.14 -10.45 2.29
N GLN A 115 14.53 -9.90 1.25
CA GLN A 115 13.92 -10.69 0.18
C GLN A 115 14.95 -11.57 -0.54
N ALA A 116 16.16 -11.08 -0.78
CA ALA A 116 17.28 -11.88 -1.30
C ALA A 116 17.75 -12.99 -0.33
N GLN A 117 17.40 -12.91 0.95
CA GLN A 117 17.60 -13.96 1.95
C GLN A 117 16.41 -14.93 2.06
N GLY A 118 15.35 -14.72 1.27
CA GLY A 118 14.13 -15.53 1.28
C GLY A 118 13.14 -15.15 2.39
N VAL A 119 13.17 -13.90 2.86
CA VAL A 119 12.22 -13.37 3.85
C VAL A 119 11.57 -12.10 3.28
N PRO A 120 10.25 -12.11 3.08
CA PRO A 120 9.35 -13.28 3.08
C PRO A 120 9.68 -14.31 2.00
N ALA A 121 9.04 -15.47 2.01
CA ALA A 121 9.34 -16.57 1.07
C ALA A 121 9.18 -16.17 -0.39
N TYR A 122 8.24 -15.28 -0.68
CA TYR A 122 8.07 -14.65 -1.99
C TYR A 122 7.70 -13.17 -1.85
N SER A 123 7.98 -12.44 -2.88
CA SER A 123 7.64 -11.02 -3.04
C SER A 123 7.49 -10.68 -4.52
N ASP A 124 7.17 -9.43 -4.82
CA ASP A 124 7.14 -8.93 -6.20
C ASP A 124 8.50 -8.98 -6.91
N THR A 125 9.59 -9.13 -6.18
CA THR A 125 10.97 -9.10 -6.69
C THR A 125 11.71 -10.43 -6.52
N TYR A 126 11.52 -11.13 -5.40
CA TYR A 126 12.25 -12.35 -5.07
C TYR A 126 11.31 -13.51 -4.75
N TRP A 127 11.76 -14.73 -5.08
CA TRP A 127 11.15 -15.99 -4.68
C TRP A 127 12.21 -16.89 -4.06
N SER A 128 12.03 -17.28 -2.79
CA SER A 128 12.99 -18.07 -2.04
C SER A 128 14.43 -17.53 -2.17
N GLY A 129 14.58 -16.21 -2.12
CA GLY A 129 15.86 -15.51 -2.26
C GLY A 129 16.38 -15.39 -3.70
N GLN A 130 15.68 -15.94 -4.69
CA GLN A 130 16.07 -15.83 -6.10
C GLN A 130 15.34 -14.67 -6.79
N LEU A 131 16.09 -13.83 -7.48
CA LEU A 131 15.56 -12.71 -8.23
C LEU A 131 14.67 -13.20 -9.38
N GLN A 132 13.40 -12.76 -9.38
CA GLN A 132 12.48 -13.01 -10.48
C GLN A 132 12.59 -11.92 -11.53
N ASN A 133 12.26 -12.24 -12.78
CA ASN A 133 12.19 -11.25 -13.87
C ASN A 133 13.36 -10.26 -13.87
N ALA A 134 14.61 -10.80 -13.78
CA ALA A 134 15.83 -10.02 -13.53
C ALA A 134 16.00 -8.82 -14.47
N ASP A 135 15.61 -8.93 -15.73
CA ASP A 135 15.73 -7.85 -16.71
C ASP A 135 14.78 -6.68 -16.41
N GLN A 136 13.54 -6.96 -15.97
CA GLN A 136 12.56 -5.94 -15.61
C GLN A 136 12.89 -5.27 -14.27
N HIS A 137 13.48 -6.01 -13.32
CA HIS A 137 13.84 -5.49 -12.00
C HIS A 137 15.21 -4.81 -11.93
N ARG A 138 16.07 -4.97 -12.93
CA ARG A 138 17.45 -4.47 -12.92
C ARG A 138 17.54 -2.99 -12.58
N ASP A 139 16.79 -2.16 -13.31
CA ASP A 139 16.83 -0.70 -13.12
C ASP A 139 16.30 -0.30 -11.74
N ARG A 140 15.23 -0.95 -11.26
CA ARG A 140 14.64 -0.71 -9.94
C ARG A 140 15.62 -1.08 -8.82
N ILE A 141 16.29 -2.23 -8.92
CA ILE A 141 17.29 -2.65 -7.93
C ILE A 141 18.49 -1.72 -7.96
N ALA A 142 19.00 -1.39 -9.16
CA ALA A 142 20.10 -0.45 -9.31
C ALA A 142 19.78 0.93 -8.70
N GLU A 143 18.57 1.44 -8.91
CA GLU A 143 18.13 2.70 -8.30
C GLU A 143 18.16 2.68 -6.78
N VAL A 144 17.74 1.56 -6.17
CA VAL A 144 17.60 1.42 -4.71
C VAL A 144 18.92 1.03 -4.04
N VAL A 145 19.76 0.22 -4.70
CA VAL A 145 21.00 -0.33 -4.09
C VAL A 145 22.23 0.47 -4.44
N GLU A 146 22.25 1.10 -5.62
CA GLU A 146 23.41 1.85 -6.14
C GLU A 146 23.36 3.35 -5.77
N HIS A 147 24.32 4.11 -6.29
CA HIS A 147 24.38 5.59 -6.27
C HIS A 147 24.32 6.25 -4.88
N GLY A 148 24.73 5.51 -3.83
CA GLY A 148 24.73 6.05 -2.46
C GLY A 148 23.39 5.91 -1.73
N ALA A 149 22.41 5.25 -2.32
CA ALA A 149 21.10 4.96 -1.71
C ALA A 149 21.25 4.20 -0.40
N GLU A 150 22.02 3.12 -0.39
CA GLU A 150 22.28 2.33 0.82
C GLU A 150 22.93 3.15 1.93
N ALA A 151 23.93 3.98 1.62
CA ALA A 151 24.57 4.84 2.61
C ALA A 151 23.61 5.89 3.18
N SER A 152 22.71 6.44 2.37
CA SER A 152 21.65 7.34 2.81
C SER A 152 20.63 6.61 3.67
N TRP A 153 20.17 5.45 3.22
CA TRP A 153 19.24 4.61 3.96
C TRP A 153 19.78 4.21 5.35
N ARG A 154 21.02 3.73 5.45
CA ARG A 154 21.66 3.39 6.73
C ARG A 154 21.67 4.59 7.69
N LYS A 155 22.07 5.77 7.20
CA LYS A 155 22.11 6.99 8.01
C LYS A 155 20.74 7.47 8.43
N THR A 156 19.76 7.50 7.52
CA THR A 156 18.40 7.93 7.83
C THR A 156 17.74 6.97 8.83
N THR A 157 17.90 5.66 8.63
CA THR A 157 17.36 4.63 9.51
C THR A 157 18.00 4.67 10.90
N SER A 158 19.32 4.94 10.99
CA SER A 158 20.01 5.06 12.28
C SER A 158 19.56 6.28 13.09
N MET A 159 19.22 7.38 12.42
CA MET A 159 18.74 8.62 13.06
C MET A 159 17.28 8.56 13.52
N ALA A 160 16.49 7.62 13.02
CA ALA A 160 15.09 7.48 13.41
C ALA A 160 14.95 6.97 14.86
N ASP A 161 14.05 7.57 15.64
CA ASP A 161 13.68 7.15 16.99
C ASP A 161 12.73 5.94 16.93
N ALA A 162 11.85 5.91 15.93
CA ALA A 162 10.97 4.78 15.62
C ALA A 162 10.93 4.49 14.12
N ILE A 163 10.60 3.26 13.78
CA ILE A 163 10.38 2.77 12.42
C ILE A 163 8.95 2.24 12.36
N VAL A 164 8.17 2.66 11.36
CA VAL A 164 6.80 2.19 11.16
C VAL A 164 6.71 1.40 9.88
N ALA A 165 6.28 0.15 9.97
CA ALA A 165 5.90 -0.68 8.82
C ALA A 165 4.38 -0.71 8.69
N CYS A 166 3.86 -0.55 7.47
CA CYS A 166 2.42 -0.52 7.19
C CYS A 166 1.87 -1.80 6.55
N LEU A 167 2.74 -2.69 6.10
CA LEU A 167 2.43 -4.01 5.58
C LEU A 167 3.20 -5.05 6.41
N TYR A 168 2.65 -6.26 6.49
CA TYR A 168 3.31 -7.37 7.20
C TYR A 168 4.66 -7.72 6.59
N GLU A 169 4.75 -7.71 5.26
CA GLU A 169 5.98 -7.94 4.51
C GLU A 169 7.08 -6.95 4.93
N TYR A 170 6.75 -5.67 5.01
CA TYR A 170 7.71 -4.64 5.45
C TYR A 170 8.08 -4.79 6.92
N TRP A 171 7.15 -5.26 7.76
CA TRP A 171 7.47 -5.58 9.15
C TRP A 171 8.46 -6.75 9.23
N LEU A 172 8.25 -7.82 8.46
CA LEU A 172 9.18 -8.95 8.38
C LEU A 172 10.59 -8.51 7.96
N ASP A 173 10.68 -7.64 6.97
CA ASP A 173 11.96 -7.14 6.45
C ASP A 173 12.76 -6.36 7.49
N TYR A 174 12.08 -5.69 8.41
CA TYR A 174 12.70 -4.88 9.46
C TYR A 174 12.74 -5.55 10.83
N ASN A 175 12.10 -6.71 11.01
CA ASN A 175 12.09 -7.44 12.28
C ASN A 175 13.39 -8.22 12.53
N GLU A 176 14.49 -7.50 12.51
CA GLU A 176 15.82 -8.02 12.87
C GLU A 176 16.66 -6.96 13.59
N PRO A 177 17.69 -7.35 14.39
CA PRO A 177 18.62 -6.39 14.95
C PRO A 177 19.37 -5.60 13.85
N PRO A 178 19.59 -4.29 14.04
CA PRO A 178 19.23 -3.47 15.22
C PRO A 178 17.85 -2.79 15.13
N TYR A 179 17.02 -3.12 14.12
CA TYR A 179 15.81 -2.37 13.81
C TYR A 179 14.59 -2.79 14.63
N ALA A 180 14.52 -4.09 14.99
CA ALA A 180 13.38 -4.66 15.71
C ALA A 180 13.02 -3.92 17.01
N ALA A 181 14.03 -3.41 17.73
CA ALA A 181 13.82 -2.69 18.99
C ALA A 181 13.05 -1.35 18.86
N LYS A 182 12.95 -0.79 17.66
CA LYS A 182 12.25 0.45 17.37
C LYS A 182 11.22 0.32 16.23
N LEU A 183 10.91 -0.93 15.88
CA LEU A 183 9.94 -1.27 14.84
C LEU A 183 8.53 -1.33 15.42
N HIS A 184 7.60 -0.67 14.74
CA HIS A 184 6.18 -0.67 15.06
C HIS A 184 5.40 -1.04 13.80
N TYR A 185 4.33 -1.82 13.96
CA TYR A 185 3.37 -2.06 12.91
C TYR A 185 2.18 -1.12 13.08
N ILE A 186 1.90 -0.30 12.08
CA ILE A 186 0.71 0.54 12.01
C ILE A 186 0.15 0.37 10.60
N PRO A 187 -1.04 -0.24 10.45
CA PRO A 187 -1.59 -0.59 9.14
C PRO A 187 -1.94 0.63 8.29
N LEU A 188 -2.16 0.39 7.01
CA LEU A 188 -2.64 1.41 6.08
C LEU A 188 -4.02 1.94 6.51
N PRO A 189 -4.25 3.27 6.55
CA PRO A 189 -5.54 3.84 6.90
C PRO A 189 -6.50 3.82 5.71
N MET A 190 -7.79 3.59 5.98
CA MET A 190 -8.87 3.68 4.99
C MET A 190 -10.01 4.56 5.51
N GLU A 191 -10.43 5.51 4.68
CA GLU A 191 -11.61 6.33 4.95
C GLU A 191 -12.86 5.60 4.44
N CYS A 192 -13.42 4.74 5.30
CA CYS A 192 -14.49 3.82 4.95
C CYS A 192 -15.75 4.55 4.45
N GLU A 193 -16.11 5.67 5.07
CA GLU A 193 -17.29 6.45 4.69
C GLU A 193 -17.16 7.10 3.31
N GLU A 194 -15.96 7.49 2.89
CA GLU A 194 -15.73 8.03 1.55
C GLU A 194 -15.88 6.92 0.50
N MET A 195 -15.39 5.73 0.79
CA MET A 195 -15.52 4.60 -0.12
C MET A 195 -16.99 4.22 -0.35
N VAL A 196 -17.83 4.29 0.67
CA VAL A 196 -19.27 4.03 0.56
C VAL A 196 -19.99 5.06 -0.29
N ARG A 197 -19.60 6.33 -0.26
CA ARG A 197 -20.21 7.40 -1.07
C ARG A 197 -20.13 7.17 -2.59
N TRP A 198 -19.10 6.48 -3.08
CA TRP A 198 -18.96 6.12 -4.49
C TRP A 198 -20.00 5.10 -4.98
N CYS A 199 -20.72 4.46 -4.06
CA CYS A 199 -21.77 3.48 -4.34
C CYS A 199 -23.19 4.05 -4.24
N ASP A 200 -23.40 5.38 -4.34
CA ASP A 200 -24.71 6.04 -4.15
C ASP A 200 -25.40 5.68 -2.81
N GLY A 201 -24.60 5.32 -1.78
CA GLY A 201 -25.09 4.93 -0.46
C GLY A 201 -25.59 3.48 -0.35
N GLU A 202 -25.51 2.70 -1.39
CA GLU A 202 -25.78 1.26 -1.33
C GLU A 202 -24.53 0.50 -0.91
N MET A 203 -24.52 0.02 0.33
CA MET A 203 -23.33 -0.55 0.98
C MET A 203 -22.93 -1.93 0.47
N VAL A 204 -23.75 -2.68 -0.23
CA VAL A 204 -23.39 -4.02 -0.71
C VAL A 204 -24.27 -4.47 -1.86
N LYS A 205 -23.69 -4.64 -3.04
CA LYS A 205 -24.38 -5.25 -4.17
C LYS A 205 -24.61 -6.76 -4.05
N CYS A 206 -23.80 -7.43 -3.21
CA CYS A 206 -23.83 -8.88 -3.04
C CYS A 206 -24.68 -9.35 -1.85
N VAL A 207 -25.62 -8.56 -1.33
CA VAL A 207 -26.52 -8.96 -0.25
C VAL A 207 -27.94 -9.14 -0.75
N GLY A 208 -28.16 -10.19 -1.49
CA GLY A 208 -29.48 -10.73 -1.80
C GLY A 208 -29.40 -12.25 -1.75
N ASN A 209 -30.37 -12.89 -1.07
CA ASN A 209 -30.52 -14.35 -1.02
C ASN A 209 -30.83 -15.01 -2.38
N ASP A 210 -30.85 -14.24 -3.44
CA ASP A 210 -31.11 -14.71 -4.80
C ASP A 210 -29.81 -14.71 -5.59
N ALA A 211 -29.51 -15.80 -6.26
CA ALA A 211 -28.41 -15.87 -7.22
C ALA A 211 -28.42 -14.63 -8.12
N PRO A 212 -27.29 -13.93 -8.34
CA PRO A 212 -27.28 -12.70 -9.07
C PRO A 212 -27.97 -12.90 -10.43
N SER A 213 -28.94 -12.03 -10.73
CA SER A 213 -29.70 -12.06 -12.00
C SER A 213 -28.84 -11.72 -13.22
N HIS A 214 -27.58 -11.33 -12.99
CA HIS A 214 -26.57 -10.98 -13.99
C HIS A 214 -25.24 -11.72 -13.68
N PRO A 215 -24.33 -11.85 -14.66
CA PRO A 215 -23.00 -12.40 -14.44
C PRO A 215 -22.21 -11.59 -13.38
N LEU A 216 -21.43 -12.29 -12.51
CA LEU A 216 -20.54 -11.64 -11.57
C LEU A 216 -19.49 -10.81 -12.33
N THR A 217 -19.35 -9.54 -11.98
CA THR A 217 -18.39 -8.63 -12.59
C THR A 217 -17.07 -8.67 -11.85
N ILE A 218 -16.01 -9.15 -12.52
CA ILE A 218 -14.65 -9.19 -11.98
C ILE A 218 -13.82 -8.09 -12.66
N LEU A 219 -13.34 -7.14 -11.86
CA LEU A 219 -12.52 -6.02 -12.30
C LEU A 219 -11.03 -6.38 -12.22
N ILE A 220 -10.30 -6.15 -13.30
CA ILE A 220 -8.85 -6.38 -13.39
C ILE A 220 -8.18 -5.07 -13.82
N GLY A 221 -7.50 -4.41 -12.88
CA GLY A 221 -6.75 -3.19 -13.15
C GLY A 221 -5.37 -3.51 -13.72
N LEU A 222 -5.12 -3.14 -14.97
CA LEU A 222 -3.85 -3.38 -15.64
C LEU A 222 -2.90 -2.20 -15.49
N GLN A 223 -1.67 -2.50 -15.13
CA GLN A 223 -0.54 -1.58 -15.14
C GLN A 223 0.62 -2.20 -15.93
N PRO A 224 0.65 -2.12 -17.27
CA PRO A 224 1.55 -2.91 -18.12
C PRO A 224 3.01 -2.81 -17.73
N LYS A 225 3.45 -1.64 -17.25
CA LYS A 225 4.83 -1.42 -16.78
C LYS A 225 5.13 -2.05 -15.41
N ARG A 226 4.14 -2.57 -14.70
CA ARG A 226 4.25 -3.10 -13.33
C ARG A 226 3.59 -4.47 -13.16
N ASP A 227 3.02 -5.04 -14.22
CA ASP A 227 2.33 -6.33 -14.13
C ASP A 227 3.27 -7.45 -13.67
N PHE A 228 4.51 -7.45 -14.16
CA PHE A 228 5.54 -8.41 -13.73
C PHE A 228 5.83 -8.36 -12.22
N MET A 229 5.51 -7.24 -11.55
CA MET A 229 5.63 -7.09 -10.10
C MET A 229 4.37 -7.55 -9.37
N LYS A 230 3.20 -7.26 -9.94
CA LYS A 230 1.92 -7.55 -9.28
C LYS A 230 1.42 -8.97 -9.55
N GLY A 231 1.73 -9.53 -10.71
CA GLY A 231 1.23 -10.82 -11.16
C GLY A 231 -0.27 -10.82 -11.46
N ALA A 232 -0.86 -9.65 -11.75
CA ALA A 232 -2.29 -9.52 -12.02
C ALA A 232 -2.71 -10.32 -13.25
N MET A 233 -1.88 -10.37 -14.31
CA MET A 233 -2.15 -11.17 -15.50
C MET A 233 -2.12 -12.68 -15.23
N LYS A 234 -1.33 -13.14 -14.24
CA LYS A 234 -1.36 -14.54 -13.83
C LYS A 234 -2.68 -14.87 -13.12
N ILE A 235 -3.15 -14.00 -12.23
CA ILE A 235 -4.48 -14.16 -11.61
C ILE A 235 -5.58 -14.06 -12.68
N ALA A 236 -5.46 -13.16 -13.66
CA ALA A 236 -6.39 -13.04 -14.76
C ALA A 236 -6.57 -14.37 -15.50
N ALA A 237 -5.47 -15.09 -15.79
CA ALA A 237 -5.54 -16.41 -16.42
C ALA A 237 -6.32 -17.44 -15.57
N PHE A 238 -6.20 -17.38 -14.23
CA PHE A 238 -7.02 -18.24 -13.34
C PHE A 238 -8.50 -17.88 -13.44
N VAL A 239 -8.83 -16.58 -13.45
CA VAL A 239 -10.21 -16.08 -13.57
C VAL A 239 -10.80 -16.42 -14.95
N GLU A 240 -10.03 -16.30 -16.01
CA GLU A 240 -10.44 -16.70 -17.37
C GLU A 240 -10.74 -18.20 -17.46
N GLU A 241 -9.96 -19.04 -16.78
CA GLU A 241 -10.22 -20.48 -16.72
C GLU A 241 -11.52 -20.77 -15.94
N VAL A 242 -11.76 -20.08 -14.81
CA VAL A 242 -13.03 -20.18 -14.09
C VAL A 242 -14.20 -19.73 -14.95
N ALA A 243 -14.10 -18.62 -15.67
CA ALA A 243 -15.13 -18.15 -16.59
C ALA A 243 -15.41 -19.15 -17.73
N ARG A 244 -14.37 -19.84 -18.22
CA ARG A 244 -14.50 -20.91 -19.23
C ARG A 244 -15.24 -22.13 -18.69
N ARG A 245 -15.02 -22.50 -17.39
CA ARG A 245 -15.72 -23.61 -16.73
C ARG A 245 -17.19 -23.26 -16.41
N HIS A 246 -17.51 -21.99 -16.25
CA HIS A 246 -18.85 -21.49 -15.89
C HIS A 246 -19.38 -20.46 -16.93
N PRO A 247 -19.71 -20.88 -18.15
CA PRO A 247 -20.12 -19.97 -19.23
C PRO A 247 -21.32 -19.11 -18.84
N GLY A 248 -21.18 -17.77 -19.05
CA GLY A 248 -22.25 -16.80 -18.79
C GLY A 248 -22.45 -16.44 -17.32
N LYS A 249 -21.64 -16.97 -16.39
CA LYS A 249 -21.71 -16.66 -14.95
C LYS A 249 -20.76 -15.56 -14.50
N VAL A 250 -19.70 -15.29 -15.28
CA VAL A 250 -18.66 -14.30 -14.98
C VAL A 250 -18.48 -13.36 -16.16
N GLN A 251 -18.40 -12.06 -15.87
CA GLN A 251 -17.99 -11.00 -16.79
C GLN A 251 -16.66 -10.40 -16.31
N ILE A 252 -15.63 -10.50 -17.13
CA ILE A 252 -14.30 -9.93 -16.82
C ILE A 252 -14.22 -8.52 -17.46
N LYS A 253 -13.89 -7.51 -16.62
CA LYS A 253 -13.62 -6.14 -17.08
C LYS A 253 -12.15 -5.81 -16.88
N TYR A 254 -11.41 -5.62 -17.98
CA TYR A 254 -10.06 -5.11 -17.96
C TYR A 254 -10.05 -3.58 -18.01
N VAL A 255 -9.23 -2.95 -17.17
CA VAL A 255 -9.13 -1.49 -17.08
C VAL A 255 -7.67 -1.07 -17.06
N GLU A 256 -7.30 -0.14 -17.93
CA GLU A 256 -5.94 0.38 -18.06
C GLU A 256 -5.96 1.91 -18.24
N GLY A 257 -5.14 2.61 -17.45
CA GLY A 257 -4.84 4.03 -17.70
C GLY A 257 -5.99 5.01 -17.52
N VAL A 258 -7.06 4.62 -16.82
CA VAL A 258 -8.19 5.53 -16.56
C VAL A 258 -7.88 6.51 -15.41
N PRO A 259 -8.53 7.69 -15.38
CA PRO A 259 -8.48 8.63 -14.26
C PRO A 259 -8.94 7.97 -12.95
N TYR A 260 -8.45 8.51 -11.81
CA TYR A 260 -8.78 7.97 -10.48
C TYR A 260 -10.29 7.89 -10.24
N ASP A 261 -11.03 8.95 -10.51
CA ASP A 261 -12.49 8.99 -10.27
C ASP A 261 -13.24 7.96 -11.12
N GLU A 262 -12.86 7.82 -12.39
CA GLU A 262 -13.42 6.79 -13.27
C GLU A 262 -13.11 5.38 -12.76
N TYR A 263 -11.89 5.15 -12.31
CA TYR A 263 -11.51 3.87 -11.71
C TYR A 263 -12.35 3.55 -10.47
N MET A 264 -12.61 4.54 -9.61
CA MET A 264 -13.42 4.38 -8.40
C MET A 264 -14.88 4.03 -8.73
N HIS A 265 -15.45 4.59 -9.82
CA HIS A 265 -16.77 4.19 -10.30
C HIS A 265 -16.79 2.75 -10.82
N LEU A 266 -15.79 2.34 -11.62
CA LEU A 266 -15.68 0.97 -12.10
C LEU A 266 -15.51 -0.03 -10.96
N LEU A 267 -14.72 0.35 -9.96
CA LEU A 267 -14.57 -0.43 -8.74
C LEU A 267 -15.90 -0.53 -7.97
N ALA A 268 -16.74 0.55 -8.00
CA ALA A 268 -18.06 0.56 -7.40
C ALA A 268 -19.05 -0.41 -8.07
N GLU A 269 -18.87 -0.69 -9.32
CA GLU A 269 -19.72 -1.61 -10.08
C GLU A 269 -19.28 -3.08 -9.97
N ALA A 270 -18.06 -3.32 -9.54
CA ALA A 270 -17.47 -4.65 -9.50
C ALA A 270 -17.93 -5.46 -8.27
N ASP A 271 -18.20 -6.74 -8.47
CA ASP A 271 -18.44 -7.70 -7.39
C ASP A 271 -17.12 -8.20 -6.80
N VAL A 272 -16.11 -8.35 -7.67
CA VAL A 272 -14.79 -8.87 -7.31
C VAL A 272 -13.69 -8.04 -7.95
N LEU A 273 -12.61 -7.77 -7.21
CA LEU A 273 -11.40 -7.11 -7.68
C LEU A 273 -10.24 -8.10 -7.72
N VAL A 274 -9.49 -8.11 -8.84
CA VAL A 274 -8.17 -8.75 -8.90
C VAL A 274 -7.10 -7.71 -8.52
N ASP A 275 -6.26 -8.01 -7.49
CA ASP A 275 -5.19 -7.10 -7.08
C ASP A 275 -3.80 -7.71 -7.36
N GLN A 276 -3.12 -8.29 -6.40
CA GLN A 276 -1.73 -8.76 -6.58
C GLN A 276 -1.51 -10.17 -6.06
N LEU A 277 -0.70 -10.95 -6.83
CA LEU A 277 -0.33 -12.32 -6.51
C LEU A 277 0.81 -12.41 -5.47
N TYR A 278 1.76 -11.46 -5.55
CA TYR A 278 3.01 -11.51 -4.77
C TYR A 278 2.93 -10.65 -3.50
N SER A 279 1.84 -10.78 -2.75
CA SER A 279 1.58 -10.00 -1.54
C SER A 279 1.02 -10.90 -0.44
N TYR A 280 1.35 -10.59 0.80
CA TYR A 280 0.79 -11.23 2.01
C TYR A 280 -0.37 -10.42 2.59
N THR A 281 -0.39 -9.12 2.33
CA THR A 281 -1.32 -8.14 2.90
C THR A 281 -2.15 -7.45 1.82
N PRO A 282 -3.41 -7.05 2.10
CA PRO A 282 -4.18 -6.24 1.18
C PRO A 282 -3.53 -4.86 0.98
N SER A 283 -3.43 -4.44 -0.28
CA SER A 283 -2.96 -3.12 -0.67
C SER A 283 -4.03 -2.04 -0.46
N MET A 284 -3.68 -0.75 -0.66
CA MET A 284 -4.66 0.34 -0.63
C MET A 284 -5.81 0.13 -1.62
N ASN A 285 -5.53 -0.46 -2.78
CA ASN A 285 -6.57 -0.76 -3.77
C ASN A 285 -7.53 -1.87 -3.27
N SER A 286 -6.95 -2.94 -2.70
CA SER A 286 -7.73 -3.99 -2.05
C SER A 286 -8.57 -3.45 -0.91
N LEU A 287 -8.00 -2.62 -0.02
CA LEU A 287 -8.70 -2.02 1.10
C LEU A 287 -9.84 -1.11 0.66
N ALA A 288 -9.64 -0.33 -0.42
CA ALA A 288 -10.68 0.50 -0.99
C ALA A 288 -11.85 -0.34 -1.55
N ALA A 289 -11.57 -1.47 -2.18
CA ALA A 289 -12.58 -2.43 -2.60
C ALA A 289 -13.32 -3.06 -1.42
N MET A 290 -12.55 -3.59 -0.44
CA MET A 290 -13.07 -4.27 0.74
C MET A 290 -13.95 -3.36 1.62
N ALA A 291 -13.60 -2.07 1.75
CA ALA A 291 -14.37 -1.09 2.53
C ALA A 291 -15.83 -0.95 2.08
N ARG A 292 -16.14 -1.35 0.88
CA ARG A 292 -17.47 -1.27 0.25
C ARG A 292 -18.09 -2.64 -0.05
N GLY A 293 -17.42 -3.72 0.35
CA GLY A 293 -17.91 -5.08 0.18
C GLY A 293 -17.56 -5.72 -1.17
N THR A 294 -16.70 -5.11 -1.99
CA THR A 294 -16.12 -5.80 -3.15
C THR A 294 -15.11 -6.82 -2.65
N VAL A 295 -15.29 -8.10 -3.02
CA VAL A 295 -14.38 -9.18 -2.63
C VAL A 295 -13.09 -9.09 -3.43
N VAL A 296 -11.96 -9.39 -2.81
CA VAL A 296 -10.64 -9.29 -3.46
C VAL A 296 -10.08 -10.68 -3.75
N ILE A 297 -9.55 -10.87 -4.96
CA ILE A 297 -8.65 -11.98 -5.31
C ILE A 297 -7.23 -11.45 -5.24
N GLY A 298 -6.42 -11.97 -4.33
CA GLY A 298 -5.05 -11.50 -4.11
C GLY A 298 -4.37 -12.18 -2.94
N GLY A 299 -3.29 -11.58 -2.43
CA GLY A 299 -2.61 -12.06 -1.24
C GLY A 299 -3.39 -11.74 0.05
N GLY A 300 -3.63 -12.78 0.82
CA GLY A 300 -4.25 -12.74 2.14
C GLY A 300 -3.76 -13.94 2.93
N GLU A 301 -2.44 -13.98 3.18
CA GLU A 301 -1.78 -15.14 3.77
C GLU A 301 -2.14 -15.35 5.24
N GLU A 302 -2.16 -16.61 5.67
CA GLU A 302 -2.52 -16.97 7.05
C GLU A 302 -1.54 -16.35 8.06
N GLU A 303 -0.27 -16.27 7.72
CA GLU A 303 0.76 -15.65 8.55
C GLU A 303 0.47 -14.18 8.86
N TYR A 304 -0.17 -13.46 7.94
CA TYR A 304 -0.61 -12.09 8.18
C TYR A 304 -1.75 -12.03 9.19
N TYR A 305 -2.77 -12.90 9.05
CA TYR A 305 -3.88 -12.95 10.00
C TYR A 305 -3.40 -13.35 11.40
N GLU A 306 -2.53 -14.35 11.51
CA GLU A 306 -1.90 -14.74 12.77
C GLU A 306 -1.12 -13.57 13.39
N PHE A 307 -0.37 -12.83 12.58
CA PHE A 307 0.42 -11.68 13.03
C PHE A 307 -0.44 -10.56 13.63
N ILE A 308 -1.60 -10.27 13.04
CA ILE A 308 -2.52 -9.23 13.56
C ILE A 308 -3.50 -9.79 14.60
N GLY A 309 -3.46 -11.09 14.90
CA GLY A 309 -4.38 -11.75 15.85
C GLY A 309 -5.81 -11.85 15.34
N GLU A 310 -5.99 -12.08 14.03
CA GLU A 310 -7.32 -12.27 13.43
C GLU A 310 -7.61 -13.75 13.18
N ASP A 311 -8.50 -14.32 14.02
CA ASP A 311 -8.80 -15.75 14.00
C ASP A 311 -10.05 -16.12 13.19
N THR A 312 -10.87 -15.14 12.80
CA THR A 312 -12.22 -15.38 12.29
C THR A 312 -12.47 -14.87 10.87
N LEU A 313 -11.99 -13.66 10.55
CA LEU A 313 -12.26 -13.04 9.27
C LEU A 313 -11.25 -13.49 8.21
N ARG A 314 -11.76 -14.00 7.09
CA ARG A 314 -10.95 -14.39 5.91
C ARG A 314 -11.58 -13.78 4.65
N PRO A 315 -11.54 -12.44 4.51
CA PRO A 315 -12.29 -11.72 3.48
C PRO A 315 -11.71 -11.80 2.07
N ILE A 316 -10.48 -12.34 1.92
CA ILE A 316 -9.76 -12.36 0.64
C ILE A 316 -9.80 -13.76 0.06
N ILE A 317 -10.09 -13.88 -1.24
CA ILE A 317 -9.86 -15.09 -2.01
C ILE A 317 -8.35 -15.18 -2.19
N ASN A 318 -7.68 -15.89 -1.27
CA ASN A 318 -6.23 -15.98 -1.28
C ASN A 318 -5.75 -16.80 -2.47
N VAL A 319 -4.84 -16.21 -3.25
CA VAL A 319 -4.12 -16.87 -4.35
C VAL A 319 -2.64 -16.76 -4.12
N ARG A 320 -1.93 -17.85 -4.33
CA ARG A 320 -0.52 -17.99 -3.97
C ARG A 320 0.33 -18.32 -5.19
N PRO A 321 1.54 -17.73 -5.30
CA PRO A 321 2.45 -18.06 -6.40
C PRO A 321 3.12 -19.43 -6.25
N ASP A 322 3.22 -19.96 -5.02
CA ASP A 322 3.98 -21.15 -4.62
C ASP A 322 3.15 -22.44 -4.58
N VAL A 323 1.88 -22.38 -5.01
CA VAL A 323 1.01 -23.56 -5.18
C VAL A 323 0.70 -23.81 -6.66
N PRO A 324 0.25 -25.02 -7.03
CA PRO A 324 -0.23 -25.31 -8.38
C PRO A 324 -1.35 -24.37 -8.82
N ASP A 325 -1.37 -23.96 -10.08
CA ASP A 325 -2.39 -23.06 -10.62
C ASP A 325 -3.81 -23.58 -10.39
N GLU A 326 -4.02 -24.91 -10.44
CA GLU A 326 -5.33 -25.54 -10.19
C GLU A 326 -5.84 -25.34 -8.75
N GLU A 327 -4.97 -25.21 -7.77
CA GLU A 327 -5.38 -24.88 -6.39
C GLU A 327 -5.93 -23.47 -6.32
N ASN A 328 -5.28 -22.51 -6.98
CA ASN A 328 -5.76 -21.12 -7.08
C ASN A 328 -7.08 -21.04 -7.83
N ILE A 329 -7.20 -21.74 -8.96
CA ILE A 329 -8.45 -21.80 -9.74
C ILE A 329 -9.59 -22.39 -8.89
N THR A 330 -9.32 -23.49 -8.18
CA THR A 330 -10.31 -24.12 -7.28
C THR A 330 -10.73 -23.18 -6.14
N ALA A 331 -9.79 -22.45 -5.55
CA ALA A 331 -10.10 -21.49 -4.50
C ALA A 331 -11.03 -20.37 -5.00
N ILE A 332 -10.73 -19.81 -6.19
CA ILE A 332 -11.57 -18.80 -6.83
C ILE A 332 -12.96 -19.38 -7.15
N GLU A 333 -13.03 -20.52 -7.80
CA GLU A 333 -14.25 -21.20 -8.20
C GLU A 333 -15.17 -21.48 -6.98
N ARG A 334 -14.58 -21.99 -5.91
CA ARG A 334 -15.28 -22.23 -4.63
C ARG A 334 -15.85 -20.94 -4.04
N ALA A 335 -15.05 -19.85 -4.01
CA ALA A 335 -15.49 -18.59 -3.44
C ALA A 335 -16.64 -17.96 -4.23
N LEU A 336 -16.59 -18.04 -5.58
CA LEU A 336 -17.58 -17.42 -6.45
C LEU A 336 -18.90 -18.20 -6.52
N PHE A 337 -18.87 -19.54 -6.37
CA PHE A 337 -20.04 -20.39 -6.69
C PHE A 337 -20.52 -21.29 -5.53
N THR A 338 -19.94 -21.19 -4.34
CA THR A 338 -20.54 -21.80 -3.14
C THR A 338 -21.60 -20.84 -2.60
N ASP A 339 -22.81 -21.36 -2.40
CA ASP A 339 -23.94 -20.57 -1.94
C ASP A 339 -23.63 -19.76 -0.68
N GLY A 340 -23.89 -18.45 -0.71
CA GLY A 340 -23.67 -17.52 0.39
C GLY A 340 -22.20 -17.25 0.75
N MET A 341 -21.22 -17.81 0.01
CA MET A 341 -19.82 -17.61 0.34
C MET A 341 -19.33 -16.23 -0.06
N LEU A 342 -19.65 -15.78 -1.26
CA LEU A 342 -19.24 -14.46 -1.77
C LEU A 342 -19.84 -13.35 -0.91
N GLU A 343 -21.12 -13.44 -0.55
CA GLU A 343 -21.83 -12.48 0.31
C GLU A 343 -21.22 -12.43 1.71
N ARG A 344 -20.87 -13.59 2.27
CA ARG A 344 -20.18 -13.66 3.56
C ARG A 344 -18.82 -12.96 3.47
N MET A 345 -18.02 -13.25 2.44
CA MET A 345 -16.70 -12.62 2.25
C MET A 345 -16.82 -11.11 2.02
N ALA A 346 -17.87 -10.65 1.35
CA ALA A 346 -18.15 -9.22 1.19
C ALA A 346 -18.42 -8.53 2.54
N GLN A 347 -19.21 -9.16 3.41
CA GLN A 347 -19.46 -8.65 4.77
C GLN A 347 -18.20 -8.71 5.64
N GLU A 348 -17.45 -9.79 5.57
CA GLU A 348 -16.17 -9.94 6.27
C GLU A 348 -15.16 -8.88 5.80
N SER A 349 -15.16 -8.52 4.51
CA SER A 349 -14.33 -7.45 3.95
C SER A 349 -14.58 -6.10 4.62
N ILE A 350 -15.84 -5.69 4.72
CA ILE A 350 -16.24 -4.45 5.40
C ILE A 350 -15.82 -4.50 6.87
N GLN A 351 -16.13 -5.60 7.58
CA GLN A 351 -15.80 -5.76 8.99
C GLN A 351 -14.29 -5.70 9.23
N PHE A 352 -13.51 -6.35 8.36
CA PHE A 352 -12.06 -6.38 8.44
C PHE A 352 -11.45 -4.97 8.29
N VAL A 353 -11.88 -4.21 7.29
CA VAL A 353 -11.37 -2.86 7.06
C VAL A 353 -11.74 -1.94 8.22
N HIS A 354 -12.97 -2.00 8.72
CA HIS A 354 -13.38 -1.21 9.90
C HIS A 354 -12.62 -1.59 11.16
N LYS A 355 -12.32 -2.88 11.36
CA LYS A 355 -11.63 -3.38 12.56
C LYS A 355 -10.15 -3.01 12.59
N TYR A 356 -9.46 -3.03 11.45
CA TYR A 356 -8.00 -2.90 11.40
C TYR A 356 -7.51 -1.64 10.68
N HIS A 357 -8.27 -1.13 9.72
CA HIS A 357 -7.82 -0.09 8.79
C HIS A 357 -8.62 1.22 8.88
N ASP A 358 -9.62 1.31 9.77
CA ASP A 358 -10.32 2.58 9.97
C ASP A 358 -9.32 3.68 10.31
N TYR A 359 -9.33 4.75 9.52
CA TYR A 359 -8.37 5.85 9.63
C TYR A 359 -8.33 6.51 11.02
N ARG A 360 -9.44 6.45 11.77
CA ARG A 360 -9.53 6.97 13.15
C ARG A 360 -8.74 6.09 14.12
N LEU A 361 -8.79 4.78 13.93
CA LEU A 361 -8.00 3.82 14.72
C LEU A 361 -6.52 3.94 14.39
N VAL A 362 -6.19 4.03 13.11
CA VAL A 362 -4.81 4.20 12.63
C VAL A 362 -4.21 5.51 13.15
N ALA A 363 -4.96 6.63 13.08
CA ALA A 363 -4.51 7.91 13.62
C ALA A 363 -4.25 7.84 15.13
N LYS A 364 -5.10 7.12 15.88
CA LYS A 364 -4.88 6.87 17.32
C LYS A 364 -3.61 6.07 17.59
N GLN A 365 -3.30 5.06 16.77
CA GLN A 365 -2.06 4.29 16.89
C GLN A 365 -0.83 5.17 16.65
N TYR A 366 -0.86 6.03 15.61
CA TYR A 366 0.19 7.02 15.39
C TYR A 366 0.35 7.99 16.56
N GLU A 367 -0.75 8.52 17.07
CA GLU A 367 -0.75 9.41 18.24
C GLU A 367 -0.13 8.73 19.48
N GLN A 368 -0.51 7.48 19.77
CA GLN A 368 0.07 6.68 20.84
C GLN A 368 1.58 6.49 20.66
N LEU A 369 2.01 6.15 19.44
CA LEU A 369 3.43 6.05 19.13
C LEU A 369 4.14 7.38 19.41
N TYR A 370 3.63 8.50 18.89
CA TYR A 370 4.27 9.81 19.07
C TYR A 370 4.42 10.22 20.53
N TYR A 371 3.42 9.93 21.36
CA TYR A 371 3.50 10.21 22.80
C TYR A 371 4.44 9.26 23.55
N SER A 372 4.70 8.06 23.04
CA SER A 372 5.61 7.10 23.66
C SER A 372 7.09 7.39 23.40
N LEU A 373 7.41 8.24 22.43
CA LEU A 373 8.78 8.63 22.04
C LEU A 373 9.30 9.78 22.88
#